data_6c2de37e40faa351b44ca55e142ab5d7
#
_entry.id   6c2de37e40faa351b44ca55e142ab5d7
#
_cell.length_a   1.000
_cell.length_b   1.000
_cell.length_c   1.000
_cell.angle_alpha   90.00
_cell.angle_beta   90.00
_cell.angle_gamma   90.00
#
_symmetry.space_group_name_H-M   'P 1'
#
loop_
_entity.id
_entity.type
_entity.pdbx_description
1 polymer ?
#
loop_
_entity_poly.entity_id
_entity_poly.type
_entity_poly.pdbx_seq_one_letter_code
_entity_poly.pdbx_strand_id
1 'polypeptide(L)'
;MSPFQQYPDFIRLKEPEIRSILTGYKWEEHQIEELMSAPDRNKHFQEKIFWHRLNEARSKFGDFHNYITRNRIFLSQKLKEQFNKADELLWHSLVMREVGEGAKDYKMISDSYEKLKDNIELVISTIEMLVQERLRYNEAL
;
A
#
# COMPACT_ATOMS: atom_id res chain seq x y z
N MET A 1 -5.99 -5.22 -3.58
CA MET A 1 -5.96 -4.41 -4.82
C MET A 1 -6.33 -5.29 -5.98
N SER A 2 -7.39 -4.95 -6.70
CA SER A 2 -7.69 -5.61 -7.96
C SER A 2 -6.66 -5.15 -9.01
N PRO A 3 -5.96 -6.07 -9.71
CA PRO A 3 -5.05 -5.68 -10.79
C PRO A 3 -5.79 -5.05 -12.00
N PHE A 4 -7.12 -5.07 -11.99
CA PHE A 4 -7.97 -4.57 -13.07
C PHE A 4 -8.81 -3.37 -12.63
N GLN A 5 -8.28 -2.51 -11.79
CA GLN A 5 -8.97 -1.28 -11.44
C GLN A 5 -9.13 -0.43 -12.70
N GLN A 6 -10.37 -0.29 -13.15
CA GLN A 6 -10.69 0.58 -14.28
C GLN A 6 -10.59 2.03 -13.83
N TYR A 7 -9.72 2.77 -14.48
CA TYR A 7 -9.63 4.20 -14.30
C TYR A 7 -10.52 4.92 -15.31
N PRO A 8 -10.99 6.14 -14.99
CA PRO A 8 -11.72 6.96 -15.95
C PRO A 8 -10.91 7.20 -17.23
N ASP A 9 -11.59 7.32 -18.36
CA ASP A 9 -10.96 7.70 -19.62
C ASP A 9 -10.94 9.22 -19.76
N PHE A 10 -9.83 9.83 -19.39
CA PHE A 10 -9.64 11.28 -19.40
C PHE A 10 -9.56 11.91 -20.80
N ILE A 11 -9.47 11.08 -21.84
CA ILE A 11 -9.50 11.56 -23.24
C ILE A 11 -10.94 11.87 -23.65
N ARG A 12 -11.91 11.11 -23.17
CA ARG A 12 -13.34 11.24 -23.52
C ARG A 12 -14.11 12.18 -22.61
N LEU A 13 -13.62 12.43 -21.41
CA LEU A 13 -14.29 13.26 -20.43
C LEU A 13 -14.08 14.75 -20.74
N LYS A 14 -15.10 15.55 -20.43
CA LYS A 14 -15.03 17.01 -20.51
C LYS A 14 -14.31 17.58 -19.30
N GLU A 15 -13.76 18.78 -19.44
CA GLU A 15 -12.98 19.43 -18.37
C GLU A 15 -13.71 19.50 -17.02
N PRO A 16 -14.99 19.90 -16.91
CA PRO A 16 -15.69 19.92 -15.62
C PRO A 16 -15.78 18.55 -14.95
N GLU A 17 -15.98 17.49 -15.75
CA GLU A 17 -16.04 16.11 -15.28
C GLU A 17 -14.67 15.64 -14.75
N ILE A 18 -13.60 15.94 -15.48
CA ILE A 18 -12.23 15.65 -15.09
C ILE A 18 -11.90 16.35 -13.77
N ARG A 19 -12.20 17.62 -13.65
CA ARG A 19 -11.96 18.39 -12.41
C ARG A 19 -12.71 17.83 -11.23
N SER A 20 -13.96 17.42 -11.41
CA SER A 20 -14.76 16.81 -10.38
C SER A 20 -14.15 15.48 -9.88
N ILE A 21 -13.74 14.62 -10.80
CA ILE A 21 -13.11 13.33 -10.49
C ILE A 21 -11.79 13.52 -9.75
N LEU A 22 -10.91 14.38 -10.24
CA LEU A 22 -9.60 14.61 -9.64
C LEU A 22 -9.69 15.30 -8.27
N THR A 23 -10.67 16.19 -8.09
CA THR A 23 -10.97 16.75 -6.76
C THR A 23 -11.40 15.66 -5.78
N GLY A 24 -12.18 14.69 -6.24
CA GLY A 24 -12.52 13.49 -5.45
C GLY A 24 -11.30 12.66 -5.03
N TYR A 25 -10.25 12.63 -5.84
CA TYR A 25 -8.95 12.04 -5.49
C TYR A 25 -8.04 12.97 -4.67
N LYS A 26 -8.53 14.14 -4.27
CA LYS A 26 -7.79 15.17 -3.51
C LYS A 26 -6.58 15.74 -4.25
N TRP A 27 -6.67 15.84 -5.56
CA TRP A 27 -5.66 16.53 -6.36
C TRP A 27 -5.76 18.03 -6.19
N GLU A 28 -4.61 18.67 -6.11
CA GLU A 28 -4.51 20.13 -6.06
C GLU A 28 -4.64 20.74 -7.46
N GLU A 29 -4.99 22.03 -7.54
CA GLU A 29 -5.24 22.70 -8.80
C GLU A 29 -4.08 22.60 -9.79
N HIS A 30 -2.84 22.77 -9.32
CA HIS A 30 -1.66 22.64 -10.19
C HIS A 30 -1.49 21.24 -10.77
N GLN A 31 -1.85 20.20 -10.01
CA GLN A 31 -1.81 18.81 -10.46
C GLN A 31 -2.88 18.54 -11.53
N ILE A 32 -4.06 19.13 -11.36
CA ILE A 32 -5.16 19.04 -12.33
C ILE A 32 -4.76 19.72 -13.64
N GLU A 33 -4.16 20.91 -13.58
CA GLU A 33 -3.66 21.63 -14.75
C GLU A 33 -2.56 20.87 -15.48
N GLU A 34 -1.64 20.23 -14.76
CA GLU A 34 -0.61 19.37 -15.35
C GLU A 34 -1.23 18.21 -16.14
N LEU A 35 -2.26 17.58 -15.61
CA LEU A 35 -2.98 16.51 -16.32
C LEU A 35 -3.68 17.05 -17.55
N MET A 36 -4.37 18.19 -17.44
CA MET A 36 -5.09 18.81 -18.55
C MET A 36 -4.18 19.16 -19.72
N SER A 37 -2.93 19.53 -19.45
CA SER A 37 -1.92 19.87 -20.46
C SER A 37 -1.05 18.70 -20.89
N ALA A 38 -1.21 17.52 -20.29
CA ALA A 38 -0.42 16.33 -20.65
C ALA A 38 -0.78 15.82 -22.06
N PRO A 39 0.20 15.36 -22.86
CA PRO A 39 -0.06 14.77 -24.19
C PRO A 39 -0.92 13.50 -24.11
N ASP A 40 -0.71 12.67 -23.10
CA ASP A 40 -1.50 11.49 -22.80
C ASP A 40 -2.01 11.56 -21.34
N ARG A 41 -3.24 12.02 -21.19
CA ARG A 41 -3.85 12.23 -19.87
C ARG A 41 -4.00 10.94 -19.07
N ASN A 42 -4.37 9.85 -19.72
CA ASN A 42 -4.54 8.56 -19.06
C ASN A 42 -3.22 8.04 -18.50
N LYS A 43 -2.15 8.12 -19.27
CA LYS A 43 -0.80 7.72 -18.84
C LYS A 43 -0.32 8.60 -17.69
N HIS A 44 -0.51 9.91 -17.81
CA HIS A 44 -0.15 10.87 -16.75
C HIS A 44 -0.86 10.55 -15.43
N PHE A 45 -2.17 10.31 -15.50
CA PHE A 45 -2.97 9.91 -14.33
C PHE A 45 -2.46 8.63 -13.69
N GLN A 46 -2.21 7.59 -14.50
CA GLN A 46 -1.75 6.30 -13.99
C GLN A 46 -0.39 6.40 -13.28
N GLU A 47 0.53 7.17 -13.82
CA GLU A 47 1.83 7.42 -13.19
C GLU A 47 1.70 8.18 -11.88
N LYS A 48 0.89 9.24 -11.85
CA LYS A 48 0.67 10.05 -10.65
C LYS A 48 -0.06 9.29 -9.55
N ILE A 49 -1.10 8.53 -9.90
CA ILE A 49 -1.86 7.75 -8.92
C ILE A 49 -1.03 6.61 -8.34
N PHE A 50 -0.14 6.03 -9.13
CA PHE A 50 0.80 5.03 -8.66
C PHE A 50 1.70 5.58 -7.55
N TRP A 51 2.35 6.71 -7.80
CA TRP A 51 3.23 7.35 -6.82
C TRP A 51 2.47 7.82 -5.58
N HIS A 52 1.26 8.35 -5.77
CA HIS A 52 0.40 8.75 -4.65
C HIS A 52 0.07 7.55 -3.75
N ARG A 53 -0.35 6.44 -4.33
CA ARG A 53 -0.66 5.21 -3.58
C ARG A 53 0.58 4.61 -2.92
N LEU A 54 1.72 4.65 -3.58
CA LEU A 54 2.97 4.18 -3.00
C LEU A 54 3.36 5.02 -1.78
N ASN A 55 3.22 6.34 -1.86
CA ASN A 55 3.48 7.24 -0.75
C ASN A 55 2.51 7.05 0.41
N GLU A 56 1.22 6.83 0.13
CA GLU A 56 0.24 6.47 1.17
C GLU A 56 0.59 5.15 1.85
N ALA A 57 0.96 4.13 1.07
CA ALA A 57 1.37 2.84 1.61
C ALA A 57 2.63 2.96 2.49
N ARG A 58 3.59 3.77 2.07
CA ARG A 58 4.79 4.07 2.88
C ARG A 58 4.45 4.77 4.18
N SER A 59 3.54 5.73 4.14
CA SER A 59 3.09 6.44 5.33
C SER A 59 2.41 5.51 6.33
N LYS A 60 1.51 4.67 5.86
CA LYS A 60 0.84 3.64 6.68
C LYS A 60 1.81 2.61 7.23
N PHE A 61 2.77 2.19 6.42
CA PHE A 61 3.85 1.31 6.87
C PHE A 61 4.68 1.96 7.97
N GLY A 62 5.04 3.23 7.81
CA GLY A 62 5.76 4.00 8.82
C GLY A 62 4.99 4.09 10.14
N ASP A 63 3.70 4.32 10.09
CA ASP A 63 2.82 4.34 11.28
C ASP A 63 2.80 2.97 11.96
N PHE A 64 2.66 1.89 11.20
CA PHE A 64 2.70 0.52 11.70
C PHE A 64 4.05 0.20 12.36
N HIS A 65 5.15 0.48 11.68
CA HIS A 65 6.51 0.28 12.17
C HIS A 65 6.75 1.04 13.49
N ASN A 66 6.35 2.30 13.54
CA ASN A 66 6.50 3.13 14.73
C ASN A 66 5.64 2.62 15.89
N TYR A 67 4.41 2.18 15.60
CA TYR A 67 3.52 1.60 16.60
C TYR A 67 4.14 0.35 17.25
N ILE A 68 4.66 -0.56 16.43
CA ILE A 68 5.32 -1.78 16.91
C ILE A 68 6.56 -1.44 17.74
N THR A 69 7.38 -0.50 17.27
CA THR A 69 8.59 -0.06 17.97
C THR A 69 8.27 0.53 19.35
N ARG A 70 7.24 1.37 19.45
CA ARG A 70 6.82 1.99 20.72
C ARG A 70 6.23 0.99 21.70
N ASN A 71 5.54 -0.03 21.22
CA ASN A 71 4.83 -0.99 22.06
C ASN A 71 5.61 -2.31 22.26
N ARG A 72 6.83 -2.38 21.78
CA ARG A 72 7.65 -3.58 21.76
C ARG A 72 7.81 -4.24 23.13
N ILE A 73 7.91 -3.45 24.18
CA ILE A 73 8.05 -3.94 25.56
C ILE A 73 6.82 -4.71 26.06
N PHE A 74 5.64 -4.47 25.48
CA PHE A 74 4.40 -5.15 25.84
C PHE A 74 4.15 -6.45 25.07
N LEU A 75 4.99 -6.75 24.08
CA LEU A 75 4.83 -7.90 23.21
C LEU A 75 5.65 -9.08 23.71
N SER A 76 5.06 -10.29 23.65
CA SER A 76 5.82 -11.51 23.85
C SER A 76 6.87 -11.71 22.76
N GLN A 77 7.89 -12.53 23.01
CA GLN A 77 8.93 -12.81 22.02
C GLN A 77 8.34 -13.38 20.71
N LYS A 78 7.37 -14.26 20.82
CA LYS A 78 6.68 -14.85 19.65
C LYS A 78 5.95 -13.79 18.83
N LEU A 79 5.25 -12.85 19.47
CA LEU A 79 4.58 -11.73 18.79
C LEU A 79 5.58 -10.78 18.14
N LYS A 80 6.67 -10.44 18.82
CA LYS A 80 7.74 -9.61 18.23
C LYS A 80 8.29 -10.22 16.94
N GLU A 81 8.54 -11.52 16.94
CA GLU A 81 9.02 -12.23 15.74
C GLU A 81 8.04 -12.15 14.58
N GLN A 82 6.74 -12.33 14.85
CA GLN A 82 5.72 -12.24 13.82
C GLN A 82 5.54 -10.82 13.28
N PHE A 83 5.53 -9.81 14.15
CA PHE A 83 5.47 -8.42 13.71
C PHE A 83 6.72 -8.02 12.92
N ASN A 84 7.90 -8.50 13.29
CA ASN A 84 9.12 -8.28 12.51
C ASN A 84 9.03 -8.90 11.11
N LYS A 85 8.46 -10.12 11.01
CA LYS A 85 8.22 -10.74 9.70
C LYS A 85 7.27 -9.93 8.83
N ALA A 86 6.19 -9.43 9.41
CA ALA A 86 5.25 -8.56 8.70
C ALA A 86 5.94 -7.27 8.22
N ASP A 87 6.73 -6.66 9.09
CA ASP A 87 7.50 -5.44 8.79
C ASP A 87 8.46 -5.66 7.61
N GLU A 88 9.22 -6.73 7.63
CA GLU A 88 10.16 -7.10 6.55
C GLU A 88 9.45 -7.38 5.22
N LEU A 89 8.34 -8.13 5.26
CA LEU A 89 7.56 -8.44 4.07
C LEU A 89 6.97 -7.18 3.43
N LEU A 90 6.40 -6.31 4.24
CA LEU A 90 5.81 -5.06 3.76
C LEU A 90 6.88 -4.11 3.20
N TRP A 91 7.99 -3.94 3.90
CA TRP A 91 9.11 -3.13 3.44
C TRP A 91 9.67 -3.62 2.11
N HIS A 92 9.96 -4.92 2.03
CA HIS A 92 10.46 -5.54 0.80
C HIS A 92 9.50 -5.34 -0.37
N SER A 93 8.21 -5.52 -0.14
CA SER A 93 7.18 -5.31 -1.16
C SER A 93 7.15 -3.86 -1.66
N LEU A 94 7.24 -2.88 -0.76
CA LEU A 94 7.27 -1.46 -1.12
C LEU A 94 8.51 -1.11 -1.94
N VAL A 95 9.67 -1.57 -1.54
CA VAL A 95 10.94 -1.34 -2.25
C VAL A 95 10.91 -1.97 -3.65
N MET A 96 10.47 -3.22 -3.74
CA MET A 96 10.41 -3.93 -5.03
C MET A 96 9.41 -3.31 -5.99
N ARG A 97 8.31 -2.79 -5.47
CA ARG A 97 7.32 -2.10 -6.29
C ARG A 97 7.86 -0.76 -6.83
N GLU A 98 8.55 -0.01 -6.00
CA GLU A 98 9.20 1.24 -6.42
C GLU A 98 10.28 0.99 -7.48
N VAL A 99 11.17 0.06 -7.22
CA VAL A 99 12.25 -0.32 -8.15
C VAL A 99 11.68 -0.88 -9.45
N GLY A 100 10.69 -1.77 -9.36
CA GLY A 100 10.02 -2.35 -10.52
C GLY A 100 9.33 -1.32 -11.39
N GLU A 101 8.66 -0.33 -10.81
CA GLU A 101 8.03 0.76 -11.56
C GLU A 101 9.07 1.67 -12.21
N GLY A 102 10.11 2.04 -11.50
CA GLY A 102 11.21 2.84 -12.05
C GLY A 102 11.91 2.19 -13.22
N ALA A 103 12.09 0.87 -13.16
CA ALA A 103 12.69 0.06 -14.23
C ALA A 103 11.68 -0.41 -15.28
N LYS A 104 10.39 -0.16 -15.11
CA LYS A 104 9.30 -0.72 -15.93
C LYS A 104 9.31 -2.26 -15.97
N ASP A 105 9.74 -2.87 -14.89
CA ASP A 105 9.81 -4.33 -14.74
C ASP A 105 8.54 -4.86 -14.08
N TYR A 106 7.54 -5.14 -14.89
CA TYR A 106 6.24 -5.62 -14.43
C TYR A 106 6.29 -7.03 -13.84
N LYS A 107 7.24 -7.84 -14.25
CA LYS A 107 7.47 -9.17 -13.65
C LYS A 107 7.95 -9.03 -12.21
N MET A 108 8.87 -8.13 -11.94
CA MET A 108 9.34 -7.84 -10.57
C MET A 108 8.19 -7.37 -9.68
N ILE A 109 7.31 -6.50 -10.20
CA ILE A 109 6.12 -6.02 -9.47
C ILE A 109 5.17 -7.17 -9.16
N SER A 110 4.86 -8.01 -10.14
CA SER A 110 3.97 -9.16 -9.98
C SER A 110 4.53 -10.18 -9.00
N ASP A 111 5.82 -10.53 -9.12
CA ASP A 111 6.47 -11.48 -8.24
C ASP A 111 6.51 -10.97 -6.79
N SER A 112 6.75 -9.69 -6.57
CA SER A 112 6.74 -9.09 -5.24
C SER A 112 5.35 -9.09 -4.61
N TYR A 113 4.31 -8.86 -5.40
CA TYR A 113 2.93 -8.92 -4.94
C TYR A 113 2.52 -10.34 -4.53
N GLU A 114 2.83 -11.34 -5.36
CA GLU A 114 2.53 -12.73 -5.04
C GLU A 114 3.28 -13.21 -3.80
N LYS A 115 4.54 -12.85 -3.67
CA LYS A 115 5.34 -13.16 -2.47
C LYS A 115 4.74 -12.55 -1.21
N LEU A 116 4.31 -11.29 -1.27
CA LEU A 116 3.64 -10.64 -0.16
C LEU A 116 2.32 -11.36 0.18
N LYS A 117 1.47 -11.58 -0.81
CA LYS A 117 0.17 -12.23 -0.66
C LYS A 117 0.29 -13.61 0.00
N ASP A 118 1.21 -14.44 -0.49
CA ASP A 118 1.39 -15.81 -0.02
C ASP A 118 1.93 -15.89 1.42
N ASN A 119 2.71 -14.90 1.84
CA ASN A 119 3.37 -14.94 3.15
C ASN A 119 2.65 -14.09 4.22
N ILE A 120 2.04 -12.96 3.83
CA ILE A 120 1.45 -12.03 4.81
C ILE A 120 0.21 -12.61 5.49
N GLU A 121 -0.61 -13.36 4.78
CA GLU A 121 -1.81 -13.98 5.35
C GLU A 121 -1.45 -14.97 6.47
N LEU A 122 -0.39 -15.76 6.27
CA LEU A 122 0.10 -16.68 7.28
C LEU A 122 0.62 -15.94 8.52
N VAL A 123 1.36 -14.86 8.33
CA VAL A 123 1.86 -14.02 9.43
C VAL A 123 0.70 -13.40 10.21
N ILE A 124 -0.30 -12.84 9.53
CA ILE A 124 -1.50 -12.25 10.16
C ILE A 124 -2.26 -13.31 10.96
N SER A 125 -2.51 -14.48 10.38
CA SER A 125 -3.20 -15.59 11.05
C SER A 125 -2.46 -16.05 12.29
N THR A 126 -1.14 -16.11 12.23
CA THR A 126 -0.31 -16.47 13.38
C THR A 126 -0.37 -15.41 14.48
N ILE A 127 -0.35 -14.14 14.12
CA ILE A 127 -0.52 -13.04 15.08
C ILE A 127 -1.88 -13.12 15.76
N GLU A 128 -2.96 -13.30 14.99
CA GLU A 128 -4.32 -13.44 15.54
C GLU A 128 -4.41 -14.61 16.54
N MET A 129 -3.84 -15.75 16.18
CA MET A 129 -3.80 -16.92 17.06
C MET A 129 -3.05 -16.63 18.37
N LEU A 130 -1.89 -16.02 18.29
CA LEU A 130 -1.09 -15.68 19.48
C LEU A 130 -1.79 -14.65 20.37
N VAL A 131 -2.46 -13.66 19.80
CA VAL A 131 -3.25 -12.68 20.54
C VAL A 131 -4.44 -13.36 21.23
N GLN A 132 -5.17 -14.24 20.54
CA GLN A 132 -6.28 -14.97 21.10
C GLN A 132 -5.86 -15.89 22.26
N GLU A 133 -4.74 -16.59 22.13
CA GLU A 133 -4.19 -17.42 23.21
C GLU A 133 -3.88 -16.57 24.44
N ARG A 134 -3.28 -15.42 24.27
CA ARG A 134 -2.97 -14.49 25.36
C ARG A 134 -4.23 -13.95 26.05
N LEU A 135 -5.27 -13.63 25.28
CA LEU A 135 -6.55 -13.19 25.83
C LEU A 135 -7.23 -14.29 26.61
N ARG A 136 -7.26 -15.53 26.11
CA ARG A 136 -7.82 -16.68 26.82
C ARG A 136 -7.07 -16.97 28.11
N TYR A 137 -5.77 -16.85 28.13
CA TYR A 137 -4.96 -17.01 29.33
C TYR A 137 -5.34 -15.97 30.40
N ASN A 138 -5.53 -14.72 30.01
CA ASN A 138 -5.95 -13.64 30.91
C ASN A 138 -7.37 -13.84 31.43
N GLU A 139 -8.28 -14.40 30.62
CA GLU A 139 -9.66 -14.73 31.05
C GLU A 139 -9.69 -15.91 32.06
N ALA A 140 -8.76 -16.83 31.94
CA ALA A 140 -8.65 -18.00 32.84
C ALA A 140 -8.09 -17.67 34.22
N LEU A 141 -7.52 -16.50 34.40
CA LEU A 141 -7.03 -15.97 35.69
C LEU A 141 -8.14 -15.27 36.43
#